data_29a595b943dc196bc493d962cba55858
#
_entry.id   29a595b943dc196bc493d962cba55858
#
_cell.length_a   1.000
_cell.length_b   1.000
_cell.length_c   1.000
_cell.angle_alpha   90.00
_cell.angle_beta   90.00
_cell.angle_gamma   90.00
#
_symmetry.space_group_name_H-M   'P 1'
#
loop_
_entity.id
_entity.type
_entity.pdbx_description
1 polymer ?
#
loop_
_entity_poly.entity_id
_entity_poly.type
_entity_poly.pdbx_seq_one_letter_code
_entity_poly.pdbx_strand_id
1 'polypeptide(L)'
;MIGDANNKKYLFALILTILLTQAFQPMTVESLDDDDVAMLAGTPTRIEVTSPQYSMTADEVVIFEAVLYDSVNNVAQGEVTWSCSNGTIDSNGLFFPWSAGLVEIRADHVLLNSTYNITVTPGQANTLRITTLSPQVLQPYTLSANEVDSRGNEKVSTDVVWTIDGDYIGQGNPQWIAEDIGTANMRVRLNQMESNVVVEVLPGNPFEFILPEGIQVRSGQSVLLEPKLVDANGFTMNASNAGSISWYAENGSINNQGLYQASAPGFWNISISAGGIFGNGSLYVVPANAMISQLVIIEELESYAAGTAYEIATIRTDNNGNSGYVIPPLSNWSISSGG
;
A
#
# COMPACT_ATOMS: atom_id res chain seq x y z
N MET A 1 -5.85 31.43 34.84
CA MET A 1 -7.08 30.76 34.39
C MET A 1 -6.99 29.27 34.73
N ILE A 2 -7.31 28.92 35.97
CA ILE A 2 -7.35 27.53 36.45
C ILE A 2 -8.71 27.44 37.15
N GLY A 3 -9.73 26.95 36.44
CA GLY A 3 -11.08 26.94 37.02
C GLY A 3 -12.16 26.10 36.29
N ASP A 4 -11.83 25.41 35.18
CA ASP A 4 -12.93 24.80 34.40
C ASP A 4 -12.96 23.26 34.34
N ALA A 5 -11.90 22.58 34.72
CA ALA A 5 -11.84 21.11 34.67
C ALA A 5 -12.53 20.41 35.85
N ASN A 6 -12.63 21.09 37.00
CA ASN A 6 -13.26 20.52 38.20
C ASN A 6 -14.80 20.61 38.15
N ASN A 7 -15.36 21.65 37.52
CA ASN A 7 -16.82 21.80 37.43
C ASN A 7 -17.51 20.75 36.55
N LYS A 8 -16.84 20.27 35.52
CA LYS A 8 -17.40 19.22 34.65
C LYS A 8 -17.45 17.84 35.34
N LYS A 9 -16.47 17.53 36.20
CA LYS A 9 -16.48 16.27 36.98
C LYS A 9 -17.58 16.24 38.02
N TYR A 10 -17.86 17.37 38.70
CA TYR A 10 -18.95 17.47 39.66
C TYR A 10 -20.34 17.47 39.00
N LEU A 11 -20.46 18.04 37.80
CA LEU A 11 -21.70 18.01 37.00
C LEU A 11 -22.03 16.59 36.54
N PHE A 12 -21.04 15.81 36.10
CA PHE A 12 -21.24 14.42 35.70
C PHE A 12 -21.57 13.51 36.88
N ALA A 13 -20.91 13.70 38.03
CA ALA A 13 -21.24 12.99 39.26
C ALA A 13 -22.64 13.34 39.79
N LEU A 14 -23.05 14.60 39.65
CA LEU A 14 -24.39 15.06 40.09
C LEU A 14 -25.49 14.51 39.20
N ILE A 15 -25.30 14.45 37.86
CA ILE A 15 -26.26 13.86 36.91
C ILE A 15 -26.39 12.36 37.13
N LEU A 16 -25.30 11.65 37.39
CA LEU A 16 -25.33 10.22 37.69
C LEU A 16 -26.03 9.94 39.03
N THR A 17 -25.84 10.79 40.02
CA THR A 17 -26.52 10.65 41.32
C THR A 17 -28.04 10.94 41.23
N ILE A 18 -28.44 11.90 40.37
CA ILE A 18 -29.86 12.21 40.14
C ILE A 18 -30.55 11.10 39.36
N LEU A 19 -29.88 10.46 38.39
CA LEU A 19 -30.41 9.32 37.65
C LEU A 19 -30.56 8.06 38.55
N LEU A 20 -29.65 7.84 39.51
CA LEU A 20 -29.74 6.74 40.44
C LEU A 20 -30.83 6.96 41.53
N THR A 21 -31.15 8.22 41.86
CA THR A 21 -32.20 8.50 42.85
C THR A 21 -33.63 8.47 42.29
N GLN A 22 -33.78 8.58 40.95
CA GLN A 22 -35.11 8.45 40.34
C GLN A 22 -35.50 6.99 40.07
N ALA A 23 -34.54 6.04 40.10
CA ALA A 23 -34.81 4.61 39.87
C ALA A 23 -35.34 3.88 41.13
N PHE A 24 -35.33 4.53 42.33
CA PHE A 24 -35.88 3.96 43.56
C PHE A 24 -37.00 4.82 44.11
N GLN A 25 -38.16 4.83 43.44
CA GLN A 25 -39.42 5.10 44.15
C GLN A 25 -39.84 3.79 44.80
N PRO A 26 -40.06 3.77 46.11
CA PRO A 26 -40.67 2.59 46.73
C PRO A 26 -42.10 2.46 46.14
N MET A 27 -42.32 1.41 45.35
CA MET A 27 -43.68 1.02 45.00
C MET A 27 -44.43 0.75 46.31
N THR A 28 -45.37 1.62 46.67
CA THR A 28 -46.39 1.28 47.67
C THR A 28 -47.18 0.12 47.06
N VAL A 29 -46.99 -1.05 47.65
CA VAL A 29 -47.85 -2.20 47.39
C VAL A 29 -49.21 -1.83 47.96
N GLU A 30 -50.16 -1.39 47.10
CA GLU A 30 -51.58 -1.46 47.46
C GLU A 30 -51.90 -2.94 47.70
N SER A 31 -52.45 -3.24 48.87
CA SER A 31 -52.92 -4.57 49.16
C SER A 31 -53.98 -4.96 48.14
N LEU A 32 -53.61 -5.83 47.24
CA LEU A 32 -54.57 -6.47 46.37
C LEU A 32 -55.50 -7.34 47.19
N ASP A 33 -56.80 -7.21 46.94
CA ASP A 33 -57.83 -8.05 47.54
C ASP A 33 -57.55 -9.55 47.29
N ASP A 34 -57.91 -10.36 48.25
CA ASP A 34 -57.61 -11.79 48.41
C ASP A 34 -58.20 -12.71 47.31
N ASP A 35 -58.66 -12.14 46.16
CA ASP A 35 -59.30 -12.88 45.06
C ASP A 35 -58.42 -12.95 43.77
N ASP A 36 -57.24 -12.33 43.75
CA ASP A 36 -56.25 -12.60 42.69
C ASP A 36 -55.52 -13.91 42.99
N VAL A 37 -56.08 -15.00 42.43
CA VAL A 37 -55.40 -16.28 42.32
C VAL A 37 -54.14 -15.99 41.52
N ALA A 38 -53.00 -15.78 42.21
CA ALA A 38 -51.69 -15.78 41.61
C ALA A 38 -51.59 -17.09 40.77
N MET A 39 -51.76 -17.00 39.47
CA MET A 39 -51.49 -18.16 38.59
C MET A 39 -50.04 -18.56 38.87
N LEU A 40 -49.88 -19.69 39.57
CA LEU A 40 -48.56 -20.24 39.86
C LEU A 40 -47.89 -20.44 38.49
N ALA A 41 -46.88 -19.61 38.25
CA ALA A 41 -46.04 -19.76 37.05
C ALA A 41 -45.54 -21.20 36.98
N GLY A 42 -45.83 -21.88 35.91
CA GLY A 42 -45.40 -23.27 35.66
C GLY A 42 -43.90 -23.38 35.46
N THR A 43 -43.45 -24.62 35.28
CA THR A 43 -42.07 -24.88 34.91
C THR A 43 -41.76 -24.20 33.57
N PRO A 44 -40.63 -23.48 33.42
CA PRO A 44 -40.24 -22.88 32.15
C PRO A 44 -40.16 -23.91 31.00
N THR A 45 -40.75 -23.58 29.86
CA THR A 45 -40.71 -24.38 28.64
C THR A 45 -40.15 -23.62 27.46
N ARG A 46 -40.03 -22.30 27.56
CA ARG A 46 -39.48 -21.41 26.54
C ARG A 46 -38.72 -20.25 27.19
N ILE A 47 -37.66 -19.80 26.58
CA ILE A 47 -36.91 -18.59 26.89
C ILE A 47 -36.89 -17.66 25.70
N GLU A 48 -36.99 -16.35 25.92
CA GLU A 48 -36.94 -15.35 24.87
C GLU A 48 -35.98 -14.23 25.28
N VAL A 49 -35.06 -13.89 24.38
CA VAL A 49 -34.11 -12.78 24.58
C VAL A 49 -34.58 -11.58 23.77
N THR A 50 -34.61 -10.42 24.44
CA THR A 50 -34.98 -9.15 23.84
C THR A 50 -33.90 -8.10 24.07
N SER A 51 -33.83 -7.10 23.20
CA SER A 51 -32.95 -5.95 23.31
C SER A 51 -33.70 -4.70 22.84
N PRO A 52 -33.41 -3.52 23.45
CA PRO A 52 -33.99 -2.26 22.99
C PRO A 52 -33.50 -1.82 21.61
N GLN A 53 -32.43 -2.41 21.09
CA GLN A 53 -31.80 -2.01 19.83
C GLN A 53 -31.20 -3.19 19.07
N TYR A 54 -31.11 -3.05 17.73
CA TYR A 54 -30.51 -4.04 16.82
C TYR A 54 -29.05 -3.73 16.48
N SER A 55 -28.58 -2.54 16.79
CA SER A 55 -27.21 -2.10 16.56
C SER A 55 -26.74 -1.15 17.65
N MET A 56 -25.44 -1.14 17.90
CA MET A 56 -24.76 -0.26 18.85
C MET A 56 -23.36 0.04 18.37
N THR A 57 -22.72 1.06 18.98
CA THR A 57 -21.29 1.29 18.79
C THR A 57 -20.46 0.51 19.81
N ALA A 58 -19.17 0.31 19.51
CA ALA A 58 -18.26 -0.36 20.44
C ALA A 58 -18.04 0.42 21.75
N ASP A 59 -18.40 1.70 21.82
CA ASP A 59 -18.29 2.55 23.01
C ASP A 59 -19.53 2.52 23.88
N GLU A 60 -20.61 1.94 23.41
CA GLU A 60 -21.88 1.81 24.13
C GLU A 60 -21.95 0.51 24.91
N VAL A 61 -22.92 0.47 25.82
CA VAL A 61 -23.32 -0.74 26.54
C VAL A 61 -24.82 -0.91 26.40
N VAL A 62 -25.30 -2.14 26.38
CA VAL A 62 -26.73 -2.45 26.29
C VAL A 62 -27.13 -3.54 27.26
N ILE A 63 -28.34 -3.45 27.80
CA ILE A 63 -28.91 -4.49 28.66
C ILE A 63 -29.82 -5.35 27.80
N PHE A 64 -29.54 -6.66 27.79
CA PHE A 64 -30.42 -7.70 27.24
C PHE A 64 -31.32 -8.23 28.35
N GLU A 65 -32.55 -8.50 28.00
CA GLU A 65 -33.50 -9.11 28.89
C GLU A 65 -33.84 -10.52 28.39
N ALA A 66 -33.96 -11.47 29.30
CA ALA A 66 -34.41 -12.81 29.02
C ALA A 66 -35.66 -13.10 29.86
N VAL A 67 -36.73 -13.52 29.18
CA VAL A 67 -37.99 -13.86 29.81
C VAL A 67 -38.24 -15.35 29.60
N LEU A 68 -38.54 -16.01 30.72
CA LEU A 68 -38.96 -17.42 30.73
C LEU A 68 -40.48 -17.51 30.68
N TYR A 69 -40.98 -18.46 29.89
CA TYR A 69 -42.40 -18.69 29.80
C TYR A 69 -42.73 -20.19 30.07
N ASP A 70 -43.85 -20.44 30.71
CA ASP A 70 -44.40 -21.78 30.88
C ASP A 70 -45.16 -22.29 29.62
N SER A 71 -45.73 -23.47 29.69
CA SER A 71 -46.45 -24.09 28.60
C SER A 71 -47.74 -23.38 28.14
N VAL A 72 -48.24 -22.43 28.96
CA VAL A 72 -49.43 -21.60 28.70
C VAL A 72 -49.10 -20.12 28.49
N ASN A 73 -47.81 -19.79 28.29
CA ASN A 73 -47.28 -18.46 28.08
C ASN A 73 -47.35 -17.49 29.27
N ASN A 74 -47.46 -17.96 30.51
CA ASN A 74 -47.23 -17.14 31.67
C ASN A 74 -45.75 -16.95 31.91
N VAL A 75 -45.34 -15.79 32.42
CA VAL A 75 -43.97 -15.52 32.84
C VAL A 75 -43.59 -16.46 33.99
N ALA A 76 -42.56 -17.25 33.80
CA ALA A 76 -42.03 -18.21 34.75
C ALA A 76 -40.76 -17.66 35.43
N GLN A 77 -40.45 -18.19 36.60
CA GLN A 77 -39.22 -17.84 37.35
C GLN A 77 -38.12 -18.85 37.08
N GLY A 78 -36.87 -18.37 37.01
CA GLY A 78 -35.70 -19.22 36.88
C GLY A 78 -34.42 -18.40 36.72
N GLU A 79 -33.28 -19.02 36.99
CA GLU A 79 -31.99 -18.39 36.79
C GLU A 79 -31.60 -18.52 35.30
N VAL A 80 -31.10 -17.43 34.73
CA VAL A 80 -30.60 -17.37 33.37
C VAL A 80 -29.10 -17.13 33.40
N THR A 81 -28.36 -17.88 32.57
CA THR A 81 -26.94 -17.65 32.36
C THR A 81 -26.73 -17.04 30.98
N TRP A 82 -25.85 -16.05 30.93
CA TRP A 82 -25.58 -15.31 29.70
C TRP A 82 -24.23 -15.67 29.12
N SER A 83 -24.15 -15.65 27.79
CA SER A 83 -22.91 -15.74 27.02
C SER A 83 -22.99 -14.88 25.76
N CYS A 84 -21.84 -14.51 25.21
CA CYS A 84 -21.76 -13.77 23.95
C CYS A 84 -20.56 -14.25 23.11
N SER A 85 -20.67 -14.11 21.80
CA SER A 85 -19.62 -14.53 20.85
C SER A 85 -18.43 -13.59 20.84
N ASN A 86 -18.61 -12.31 21.22
CA ASN A 86 -17.56 -11.29 21.27
C ASN A 86 -17.95 -10.21 22.30
N GLY A 87 -17.05 -9.89 23.22
CA GLY A 87 -17.32 -8.98 24.32
C GLY A 87 -17.43 -9.69 25.67
N THR A 88 -18.09 -9.03 26.60
CA THR A 88 -18.49 -9.61 27.90
C THR A 88 -19.94 -9.27 28.18
N ILE A 89 -20.66 -10.20 28.81
CA ILE A 89 -22.01 -9.97 29.30
C ILE A 89 -22.07 -10.45 30.77
N ASP A 90 -22.63 -9.63 31.63
CA ASP A 90 -22.71 -9.96 33.03
C ASP A 90 -24.01 -10.78 33.36
N SER A 91 -24.17 -11.17 34.64
CA SER A 91 -25.34 -11.93 35.08
C SER A 91 -26.65 -11.16 34.98
N ASN A 92 -26.61 -9.83 34.82
CA ASN A 92 -27.79 -8.99 34.66
C ASN A 92 -28.13 -8.71 33.20
N GLY A 93 -27.39 -9.33 32.25
CA GLY A 93 -27.58 -9.09 30.84
C GLY A 93 -26.92 -7.82 30.33
N LEU A 94 -26.05 -7.15 31.09
CA LEU A 94 -25.32 -5.97 30.66
C LEU A 94 -24.15 -6.39 29.77
N PHE A 95 -24.23 -6.02 28.50
CA PHE A 95 -23.27 -6.38 27.47
C PHE A 95 -22.30 -5.24 27.18
N PHE A 96 -21.00 -5.60 27.10
CA PHE A 96 -19.86 -4.75 26.75
C PHE A 96 -19.17 -5.33 25.51
N PRO A 97 -19.28 -4.72 24.34
CA PRO A 97 -18.62 -5.21 23.14
C PRO A 97 -17.11 -4.98 23.18
N TRP A 98 -16.33 -5.85 22.54
CA TRP A 98 -14.88 -5.67 22.36
C TRP A 98 -14.54 -5.13 20.98
N SER A 99 -15.17 -5.68 19.96
CA SER A 99 -14.89 -5.30 18.58
C SER A 99 -16.16 -5.17 17.76
N ALA A 100 -16.06 -4.39 16.67
CA ALA A 100 -17.12 -4.26 15.68
C ALA A 100 -17.38 -5.60 14.96
N GLY A 101 -18.62 -5.81 14.57
CA GLY A 101 -19.09 -7.02 13.90
C GLY A 101 -20.45 -7.49 14.38
N LEU A 102 -20.90 -8.60 13.86
CA LEU A 102 -22.12 -9.28 14.32
C LEU A 102 -21.79 -10.06 15.60
N VAL A 103 -22.53 -9.82 16.65
CA VAL A 103 -22.38 -10.51 17.94
C VAL A 103 -23.64 -11.29 18.24
N GLU A 104 -23.51 -12.57 18.55
CA GLU A 104 -24.57 -13.39 19.08
C GLU A 104 -24.55 -13.30 20.62
N ILE A 105 -25.67 -12.90 21.19
CA ILE A 105 -25.95 -12.93 22.64
C ILE A 105 -26.83 -14.15 22.88
N ARG A 106 -26.48 -14.94 23.88
CA ARG A 106 -27.20 -16.16 24.23
C ARG A 106 -27.56 -16.19 25.71
N ALA A 107 -28.80 -16.55 25.96
CA ALA A 107 -29.34 -16.84 27.29
C ALA A 107 -29.68 -18.32 27.43
N ASP A 108 -29.21 -18.95 28.45
CA ASP A 108 -29.45 -20.36 28.78
C ASP A 108 -30.15 -20.52 30.09
N HIS A 109 -31.16 -21.41 30.15
CA HIS A 109 -31.82 -21.85 31.35
C HIS A 109 -32.04 -23.38 31.30
N VAL A 110 -31.28 -24.14 32.08
CA VAL A 110 -31.29 -25.62 32.11
C VAL A 110 -31.06 -26.21 30.70
N LEU A 111 -32.13 -26.61 30.03
CA LEU A 111 -32.09 -27.16 28.63
C LEU A 111 -32.67 -26.18 27.60
N LEU A 112 -33.16 -25.03 28.05
CA LEU A 112 -33.70 -23.99 27.16
C LEU A 112 -32.61 -23.00 26.81
N ASN A 113 -32.65 -22.51 25.59
CA ASN A 113 -31.78 -21.40 25.14
C ASN A 113 -32.48 -20.50 24.15
N SER A 114 -32.03 -19.26 24.08
CA SER A 114 -32.46 -18.29 23.09
C SER A 114 -31.26 -17.41 22.71
N THR A 115 -31.21 -16.99 21.45
CA THR A 115 -30.16 -16.13 20.94
C THR A 115 -30.72 -14.85 20.35
N TYR A 116 -29.90 -13.79 20.40
CA TYR A 116 -30.19 -12.51 19.79
C TYR A 116 -28.93 -12.02 19.08
N ASN A 117 -29.07 -11.54 17.85
CA ASN A 117 -27.95 -10.99 17.08
C ASN A 117 -27.99 -9.47 17.12
N ILE A 118 -26.89 -8.86 17.56
CA ILE A 118 -26.70 -7.42 17.56
C ILE A 118 -25.51 -7.03 16.69
N THR A 119 -25.64 -5.97 15.91
CA THR A 119 -24.53 -5.43 15.12
C THR A 119 -23.79 -4.37 15.93
N VAL A 120 -22.50 -4.60 16.17
CA VAL A 120 -21.61 -3.63 16.78
C VAL A 120 -20.85 -2.90 15.67
N THR A 121 -20.93 -1.57 15.66
CA THR A 121 -20.16 -0.71 14.74
C THR A 121 -18.99 -0.08 15.49
N PRO A 122 -17.93 0.40 14.79
CA PRO A 122 -16.86 1.14 15.44
C PRO A 122 -17.38 2.30 16.27
N GLY A 123 -16.72 2.55 17.37
CA GLY A 123 -17.03 3.66 18.28
C GLY A 123 -16.56 5.02 17.74
N GLN A 124 -16.47 6.00 18.64
CA GLN A 124 -15.96 7.32 18.28
C GLN A 124 -14.50 7.23 17.89
N ALA A 125 -14.17 7.74 16.68
CA ALA A 125 -12.81 7.78 16.19
C ALA A 125 -11.91 8.66 17.07
N ASN A 126 -10.70 8.18 17.36
CA ASN A 126 -9.68 8.94 18.07
C ASN A 126 -8.38 9.07 17.24
N THR A 127 -8.20 8.27 16.22
CA THR A 127 -7.06 8.34 15.28
C THR A 127 -7.50 8.06 13.85
N LEU A 128 -6.61 8.39 12.90
CA LEU A 128 -6.75 8.05 11.50
C LEU A 128 -5.66 7.06 11.11
N ARG A 129 -6.00 6.13 10.22
CA ARG A 129 -5.05 5.20 9.59
C ARG A 129 -5.15 5.31 8.07
N ILE A 130 -4.04 5.64 7.42
CA ILE A 130 -3.93 5.58 5.96
C ILE A 130 -3.78 4.11 5.55
N THR A 131 -4.58 3.68 4.57
CA THR A 131 -4.38 2.37 3.94
C THR A 131 -3.10 2.39 3.13
N THR A 132 -2.16 1.50 3.45
CA THR A 132 -0.85 1.42 2.79
C THR A 132 -1.02 1.12 1.30
N LEU A 133 -0.34 1.90 0.48
CA LEU A 133 -0.35 1.79 -0.97
C LEU A 133 1.08 1.52 -1.47
N SER A 134 1.18 0.82 -2.60
CA SER A 134 2.41 0.72 -3.38
C SER A 134 2.13 1.34 -4.75
N PRO A 135 2.12 2.68 -4.83
CA PRO A 135 1.76 3.37 -6.05
C PRO A 135 2.82 3.15 -7.14
N GLN A 136 2.37 3.00 -8.37
CA GLN A 136 3.22 3.06 -9.55
C GLN A 136 3.01 4.41 -10.24
N VAL A 137 4.09 4.96 -10.78
CA VAL A 137 4.06 6.23 -11.50
C VAL A 137 3.05 6.20 -12.65
N LEU A 138 2.37 7.31 -12.89
CA LEU A 138 1.36 7.52 -13.92
C LEU A 138 0.14 6.56 -13.86
N GLN A 139 -0.04 5.86 -12.73
CA GLN A 139 -1.23 5.05 -12.48
C GLN A 139 -2.15 5.73 -11.46
N PRO A 140 -3.48 5.72 -11.69
CA PRO A 140 -4.41 6.29 -10.73
C PRO A 140 -4.57 5.39 -9.50
N TYR A 141 -4.49 5.99 -8.30
CA TYR A 141 -4.76 5.35 -7.02
C TYR A 141 -5.91 6.03 -6.32
N THR A 142 -6.83 5.26 -5.80
CA THR A 142 -7.85 5.76 -4.89
C THR A 142 -7.28 5.79 -3.48
N LEU A 143 -7.14 6.97 -2.91
CA LEU A 143 -6.68 7.16 -1.55
C LEU A 143 -7.79 6.76 -0.57
N SER A 144 -7.44 6.07 0.48
CA SER A 144 -8.37 5.64 1.51
C SER A 144 -7.75 5.73 2.90
N ALA A 145 -8.52 6.21 3.85
CA ALA A 145 -8.14 6.23 5.25
C ALA A 145 -9.29 5.72 6.12
N ASN A 146 -8.95 5.07 7.22
CA ASN A 146 -9.88 4.60 8.21
C ASN A 146 -9.86 5.50 9.44
N GLU A 147 -11.03 5.78 9.96
CA GLU A 147 -11.22 6.24 11.32
C GLU A 147 -11.08 5.04 12.25
N VAL A 148 -10.26 5.18 13.29
CA VAL A 148 -9.96 4.11 14.23
C VAL A 148 -10.41 4.56 15.62
N ASP A 149 -11.24 3.77 16.30
CA ASP A 149 -11.68 4.05 17.66
C ASP A 149 -10.62 3.67 18.72
N SER A 150 -10.91 3.89 19.98
CA SER A 150 -10.01 3.59 21.12
C SER A 150 -9.72 2.10 21.31
N ARG A 151 -10.52 1.22 20.71
CA ARG A 151 -10.40 -0.24 20.78
C ARG A 151 -9.77 -0.84 19.51
N GLY A 152 -9.45 0.01 18.52
CA GLY A 152 -8.86 -0.41 17.24
C GLY A 152 -9.88 -0.84 16.20
N ASN A 153 -11.19 -0.61 16.40
CA ASN A 153 -12.18 -0.84 15.37
C ASN A 153 -12.10 0.25 14.31
N GLU A 154 -12.25 -0.14 13.05
CA GLU A 154 -12.04 0.73 11.91
C GLU A 154 -13.30 0.88 11.05
N LYS A 155 -13.51 2.08 10.53
CA LYS A 155 -14.44 2.35 9.44
C LYS A 155 -13.78 3.24 8.40
N VAL A 156 -14.10 3.04 7.13
CA VAL A 156 -13.62 3.92 6.05
C VAL A 156 -14.16 5.32 6.28
N SER A 157 -13.28 6.33 6.25
CA SER A 157 -13.68 7.73 6.39
C SER A 157 -13.99 8.35 5.03
N THR A 158 -15.11 9.06 4.95
CA THR A 158 -15.54 9.77 3.72
C THR A 158 -15.33 11.28 3.79
N ASP A 159 -14.94 11.81 4.96
CA ASP A 159 -14.88 13.25 5.22
C ASP A 159 -13.44 13.76 5.42
N VAL A 160 -12.45 12.89 5.29
CA VAL A 160 -11.03 13.24 5.41
C VAL A 160 -10.55 14.14 4.27
N VAL A 161 -9.59 15.00 4.58
CA VAL A 161 -8.90 15.87 3.62
C VAL A 161 -7.49 15.35 3.40
N TRP A 162 -7.10 15.19 2.13
CA TRP A 162 -5.80 14.70 1.72
C TRP A 162 -4.89 15.81 1.22
N THR A 163 -3.64 15.74 1.64
CA THR A 163 -2.52 16.48 1.04
C THR A 163 -1.36 15.54 0.75
N ILE A 164 -0.65 15.77 -0.35
CA ILE A 164 0.56 15.03 -0.72
C ILE A 164 1.64 16.06 -1.00
N ASP A 165 2.79 15.91 -0.32
CA ASP A 165 3.92 16.85 -0.35
C ASP A 165 3.53 18.32 -0.08
N GLY A 166 2.41 18.51 0.62
CA GLY A 166 1.84 19.82 0.97
C GLY A 166 0.71 20.29 0.06
N ASP A 167 0.54 19.69 -1.10
CA ASP A 167 -0.49 20.05 -2.06
C ASP A 167 -1.83 19.38 -1.75
N TYR A 168 -2.92 20.12 -1.88
CA TYR A 168 -4.27 19.61 -1.69
C TYR A 168 -4.66 18.66 -2.83
N ILE A 169 -5.09 17.45 -2.50
CA ILE A 169 -5.50 16.42 -3.48
C ILE A 169 -7.02 16.30 -3.55
N GLY A 170 -7.71 16.29 -2.41
CA GLY A 170 -9.16 16.12 -2.38
C GLY A 170 -9.70 15.76 -1.01
N GLN A 171 -11.00 15.48 -0.97
CA GLN A 171 -11.74 15.04 0.21
C GLN A 171 -12.29 13.62 0.01
N GLY A 172 -12.45 12.87 1.10
CA GLY A 172 -12.96 11.51 1.08
C GLY A 172 -11.96 10.52 0.49
N ASN A 173 -12.32 9.90 -0.61
CA ASN A 173 -11.50 8.91 -1.32
C ASN A 173 -11.11 9.42 -2.72
N PRO A 174 -10.28 10.48 -2.82
CA PRO A 174 -9.89 11.04 -4.10
C PRO A 174 -8.95 10.11 -4.86
N GLN A 175 -8.88 10.29 -6.17
CA GLN A 175 -7.85 9.68 -6.99
C GLN A 175 -6.60 10.55 -6.98
N TRP A 176 -5.45 9.91 -6.92
CA TRP A 176 -4.14 10.52 -7.06
C TRP A 176 -3.33 9.78 -8.11
N ILE A 177 -2.56 10.53 -8.90
CA ILE A 177 -1.62 10.02 -9.90
C ILE A 177 -0.26 10.63 -9.58
N ALA A 178 0.72 9.79 -9.28
CA ALA A 178 2.09 10.25 -9.11
C ALA A 178 2.70 10.53 -10.49
N GLU A 179 3.31 11.70 -10.64
CA GLU A 179 3.93 12.12 -11.92
C GLU A 179 5.37 11.63 -12.05
N ASP A 180 6.03 11.29 -10.92
CA ASP A 180 7.41 10.85 -10.89
C ASP A 180 7.60 9.71 -9.88
N ILE A 181 8.72 8.97 -10.03
CA ILE A 181 9.15 7.95 -9.07
C ILE A 181 9.84 8.59 -7.87
N GLY A 182 9.86 7.88 -6.75
CA GLY A 182 10.52 8.35 -5.52
C GLY A 182 9.58 8.30 -4.33
N THR A 183 9.74 9.21 -3.38
CA THR A 183 8.94 9.23 -2.16
C THR A 183 7.89 10.34 -2.19
N ALA A 184 6.68 10.03 -1.72
CA ALA A 184 5.61 10.99 -1.53
C ALA A 184 5.14 10.99 -0.05
N ASN A 185 5.00 12.18 0.55
CA ASN A 185 4.49 12.35 1.91
C ASN A 185 2.99 12.54 1.87
N MET A 186 2.26 11.49 2.16
CA MET A 186 0.80 11.54 2.24
C MET A 186 0.35 11.94 3.63
N ARG A 187 -0.55 12.87 3.71
CA ARG A 187 -1.15 13.36 4.95
C ARG A 187 -2.66 13.40 4.83
N VAL A 188 -3.34 12.88 5.84
CA VAL A 188 -4.78 12.89 5.95
C VAL A 188 -5.22 13.57 7.25
N ARG A 189 -6.30 14.37 7.17
CA ARG A 189 -6.84 15.11 8.32
C ARG A 189 -8.35 14.99 8.37
N LEU A 190 -8.86 14.85 9.60
CA LEU A 190 -10.28 14.97 9.93
C LEU A 190 -10.42 15.71 11.26
N ASN A 191 -10.98 16.91 11.25
CA ASN A 191 -11.05 17.78 12.42
C ASN A 191 -9.65 18.02 13.05
N GLN A 192 -9.42 17.53 14.27
CA GLN A 192 -8.14 17.60 14.98
C GLN A 192 -7.28 16.36 14.82
N MET A 193 -7.81 15.29 14.20
CA MET A 193 -7.06 14.08 13.93
C MET A 193 -6.24 14.23 12.67
N GLU A 194 -5.05 13.66 12.69
CA GLU A 194 -4.12 13.67 11.56
C GLU A 194 -3.33 12.38 11.53
N SER A 195 -3.05 11.90 10.33
CA SER A 195 -2.11 10.80 10.09
C SER A 195 -1.28 11.10 8.84
N ASN A 196 -0.03 10.63 8.85
CA ASN A 196 0.90 10.78 7.74
C ASN A 196 1.66 9.49 7.50
N VAL A 197 1.99 9.26 6.25
CA VAL A 197 2.84 8.15 5.80
C VAL A 197 3.69 8.61 4.62
N VAL A 198 4.93 8.13 4.57
CA VAL A 198 5.77 8.25 3.39
C VAL A 198 5.60 6.96 2.58
N VAL A 199 5.23 7.09 1.33
CA VAL A 199 5.13 5.98 0.39
C VAL A 199 6.20 6.09 -0.68
N GLU A 200 6.67 4.96 -1.17
CA GLU A 200 7.56 4.89 -2.32
C GLU A 200 6.72 4.71 -3.60
N VAL A 201 6.87 5.63 -4.54
CA VAL A 201 6.29 5.54 -5.88
C VAL A 201 7.24 4.75 -6.77
N LEU A 202 6.79 3.60 -7.22
CA LEU A 202 7.59 2.68 -8.01
C LEU A 202 7.40 2.94 -9.51
N PRO A 203 8.38 2.57 -10.36
CA PRO A 203 8.19 2.47 -11.79
C PRO A 203 7.05 1.53 -12.14
N GLY A 204 6.56 1.62 -13.37
CA GLY A 204 5.63 0.66 -13.95
C GLY A 204 6.25 -0.73 -14.15
N ASN A 205 5.56 -1.59 -14.86
CA ASN A 205 6.11 -2.91 -15.20
C ASN A 205 7.36 -2.79 -16.11
N PRO A 206 8.36 -3.66 -15.94
CA PRO A 206 9.53 -3.70 -16.80
C PRO A 206 9.13 -3.82 -18.28
N PHE A 207 9.74 -2.99 -19.15
CA PHE A 207 9.38 -2.92 -20.57
C PHE A 207 10.58 -3.18 -21.48
N GLU A 208 11.73 -2.53 -21.24
CA GLU A 208 12.89 -2.59 -22.13
C GLU A 208 14.20 -2.46 -21.36
N PHE A 209 15.26 -3.12 -21.87
CA PHE A 209 16.64 -2.85 -21.47
C PHE A 209 17.28 -1.85 -22.43
N ILE A 210 17.80 -0.77 -21.88
CA ILE A 210 18.59 0.23 -22.62
C ILE A 210 20.06 -0.06 -22.34
N LEU A 211 20.80 -0.40 -23.38
CA LEU A 211 22.24 -0.61 -23.32
C LEU A 211 23.00 0.71 -23.49
N PRO A 212 24.20 0.86 -22.88
CA PRO A 212 25.04 2.02 -23.09
C PRO A 212 25.43 2.14 -24.58
N GLU A 213 25.42 3.34 -25.10
CA GLU A 213 25.82 3.64 -26.46
C GLU A 213 27.32 4.03 -26.56
N GLY A 214 27.89 3.92 -27.77
CA GLY A 214 29.23 4.40 -28.07
C GLY A 214 30.38 3.66 -27.37
N ILE A 215 30.13 2.42 -26.92
CA ILE A 215 31.14 1.63 -26.21
C ILE A 215 32.27 1.26 -27.15
N GLN A 216 33.49 1.61 -26.74
CA GLN A 216 34.72 1.23 -27.45
C GLN A 216 35.63 0.46 -26.49
N VAL A 217 36.11 -0.71 -26.91
CA VAL A 217 37.00 -1.59 -26.13
C VAL A 217 38.12 -2.12 -27.03
N ARG A 218 39.29 -2.37 -26.47
CA ARG A 218 40.41 -2.96 -27.23
C ARG A 218 40.28 -4.48 -27.24
N SER A 219 40.63 -5.09 -28.36
CA SER A 219 40.78 -6.54 -28.47
C SER A 219 41.59 -7.10 -27.31
N GLY A 220 41.10 -8.16 -26.65
CA GLY A 220 41.70 -8.76 -25.48
C GLY A 220 41.41 -8.07 -24.14
N GLN A 221 40.76 -6.93 -24.13
CA GLN A 221 40.32 -6.24 -22.90
C GLN A 221 38.85 -6.51 -22.57
N SER A 222 38.47 -6.22 -21.33
CA SER A 222 37.09 -6.37 -20.87
C SER A 222 36.48 -5.02 -20.57
N VAL A 223 35.15 -4.91 -20.73
CA VAL A 223 34.33 -3.76 -20.32
C VAL A 223 33.08 -4.27 -19.67
N LEU A 224 32.66 -3.61 -18.57
CA LEU A 224 31.41 -3.88 -17.91
C LEU A 224 30.30 -3.11 -18.61
N LEU A 225 29.26 -3.82 -19.06
CA LEU A 225 28.07 -3.24 -19.65
C LEU A 225 27.02 -3.08 -18.54
N GLU A 226 26.61 -1.86 -18.28
CA GLU A 226 25.62 -1.54 -17.27
C GLU A 226 24.29 -1.16 -17.94
N PRO A 227 23.40 -2.13 -18.17
CA PRO A 227 22.11 -1.87 -18.81
C PRO A 227 21.19 -1.15 -17.83
N LYS A 228 20.32 -0.29 -18.36
CA LYS A 228 19.19 0.28 -17.62
C LYS A 228 17.94 -0.50 -18.00
N LEU A 229 17.19 -0.98 -16.99
CA LEU A 229 15.85 -1.50 -17.19
C LEU A 229 14.87 -0.32 -16.99
N VAL A 230 13.95 -0.15 -17.93
CA VAL A 230 12.95 0.91 -17.90
C VAL A 230 11.54 0.35 -18.07
N ASP A 231 10.55 1.08 -17.57
CA ASP A 231 9.14 0.83 -17.89
C ASP A 231 8.77 1.48 -19.25
N ALA A 232 7.51 1.34 -19.65
CA ALA A 232 7.00 1.88 -20.92
C ALA A 232 7.02 3.42 -20.98
N ASN A 233 7.19 4.11 -19.85
CA ASN A 233 7.26 5.56 -19.74
C ASN A 233 8.71 6.06 -19.61
N GLY A 234 9.69 5.16 -19.56
CA GLY A 234 11.11 5.48 -19.45
C GLY A 234 11.64 5.62 -18.02
N PHE A 235 10.84 5.33 -16.99
CA PHE A 235 11.29 5.34 -15.60
C PHE A 235 12.19 4.13 -15.32
N THR A 236 13.38 4.39 -14.76
CA THR A 236 14.38 3.37 -14.52
C THR A 236 14.07 2.55 -13.26
N MET A 237 14.40 1.27 -13.33
CA MET A 237 14.27 0.35 -12.21
C MET A 237 15.46 -0.59 -12.10
N ASN A 238 15.53 -1.37 -11.04
CA ASN A 238 16.57 -2.37 -10.85
C ASN A 238 16.43 -3.48 -11.91
N ALA A 239 17.53 -3.86 -12.57
CA ALA A 239 17.55 -4.89 -13.58
C ALA A 239 17.03 -6.26 -13.09
N SER A 240 17.16 -6.54 -11.79
CA SER A 240 16.62 -7.76 -11.16
C SER A 240 15.10 -7.86 -11.21
N ASN A 241 14.38 -6.76 -11.44
CA ASN A 241 12.92 -6.76 -11.58
C ASN A 241 12.43 -7.50 -12.84
N ALA A 242 13.32 -7.68 -13.84
CA ALA A 242 13.03 -8.51 -15.02
C ALA A 242 13.29 -10.01 -14.80
N GLY A 243 13.90 -10.42 -13.68
CA GLY A 243 14.29 -11.81 -13.40
C GLY A 243 15.72 -12.14 -13.77
N SER A 244 15.97 -13.40 -14.12
CA SER A 244 17.31 -13.87 -14.50
C SER A 244 17.77 -13.31 -15.81
N ILE A 245 18.89 -12.60 -15.81
CA ILE A 245 19.48 -11.96 -16.98
C ILE A 245 20.29 -12.96 -17.81
N SER A 246 20.10 -12.93 -19.10
CA SER A 246 20.88 -13.63 -20.11
C SER A 246 21.48 -12.64 -21.11
N TRP A 247 22.75 -12.82 -21.42
CA TRP A 247 23.46 -11.99 -22.37
C TRP A 247 23.86 -12.80 -23.62
N TYR A 248 23.92 -12.11 -24.73
CA TYR A 248 24.49 -12.63 -25.96
C TYR A 248 25.43 -11.58 -26.58
N ALA A 249 26.55 -12.04 -27.10
CA ALA A 249 27.49 -11.22 -27.88
C ALA A 249 27.82 -11.95 -29.20
N GLU A 250 27.74 -11.23 -30.31
CA GLU A 250 28.04 -11.76 -31.65
C GLU A 250 29.52 -12.15 -31.77
N ASN A 251 30.41 -11.43 -31.10
CA ASN A 251 31.84 -11.70 -31.01
C ASN A 251 32.36 -11.49 -29.59
N GLY A 252 33.42 -12.22 -29.23
CA GLY A 252 33.90 -12.21 -27.84
C GLY A 252 33.06 -13.09 -26.92
N SER A 253 33.07 -12.78 -25.62
CA SER A 253 32.23 -13.45 -24.65
C SER A 253 31.68 -12.44 -23.63
N ILE A 254 30.51 -12.74 -23.06
CA ILE A 254 29.91 -11.91 -22.05
C ILE A 254 29.36 -12.82 -20.95
N ASN A 255 29.59 -12.46 -19.70
CA ASN A 255 29.07 -13.20 -18.56
C ASN A 255 27.72 -12.65 -18.07
N ASN A 256 27.08 -13.33 -17.13
CA ASN A 256 25.77 -12.94 -16.61
C ASN A 256 25.77 -11.59 -15.85
N GLN A 257 26.93 -11.10 -15.45
CA GLN A 257 27.07 -9.77 -14.84
C GLN A 257 27.28 -8.66 -15.87
N GLY A 258 27.31 -8.97 -17.17
CA GLY A 258 27.53 -7.99 -18.23
C GLY A 258 28.99 -7.64 -18.49
N LEU A 259 29.94 -8.43 -17.93
CA LEU A 259 31.35 -8.25 -18.24
C LEU A 259 31.63 -8.85 -19.61
N TYR A 260 31.81 -7.98 -20.60
CA TYR A 260 32.18 -8.35 -21.97
C TYR A 260 33.69 -8.45 -22.11
N GLN A 261 34.17 -9.55 -22.70
CA GLN A 261 35.55 -9.79 -23.08
C GLN A 261 35.69 -9.67 -24.60
N ALA A 262 36.40 -8.64 -25.07
CA ALA A 262 36.56 -8.37 -26.50
C ALA A 262 37.51 -9.37 -27.18
N SER A 263 37.13 -9.82 -28.38
CA SER A 263 37.95 -10.71 -29.22
C SER A 263 38.40 -10.01 -30.48
N ALA A 264 37.75 -10.24 -31.61
CA ALA A 264 38.16 -9.66 -32.91
C ALA A 264 37.77 -8.18 -33.04
N PRO A 265 38.60 -7.34 -33.63
CA PRO A 265 38.21 -5.96 -33.98
C PRO A 265 37.01 -5.89 -34.91
N GLY A 266 36.18 -4.86 -34.76
CA GLY A 266 34.97 -4.63 -35.57
C GLY A 266 33.81 -4.10 -34.76
N PHE A 267 32.68 -3.88 -35.43
CA PHE A 267 31.40 -3.58 -34.82
C PHE A 267 30.65 -4.87 -34.54
N TRP A 268 30.21 -5.06 -33.31
CA TRP A 268 29.58 -6.28 -32.89
C TRP A 268 28.30 -6.01 -32.13
N ASN A 269 27.26 -6.78 -32.42
CA ASN A 269 25.99 -6.69 -31.73
C ASN A 269 26.06 -7.42 -30.40
N ILE A 270 25.40 -6.85 -29.41
CA ILE A 270 25.17 -7.43 -28.11
C ILE A 270 23.67 -7.36 -27.80
N SER A 271 23.19 -8.33 -27.06
CA SER A 271 21.81 -8.29 -26.56
C SER A 271 21.72 -8.81 -25.14
N ILE A 272 20.71 -8.35 -24.46
CA ILE A 272 20.33 -8.73 -23.12
C ILE A 272 18.87 -9.17 -23.11
N SER A 273 18.54 -10.15 -22.31
CA SER A 273 17.15 -10.58 -22.11
C SER A 273 16.92 -11.07 -20.71
N ALA A 274 15.71 -10.82 -20.17
CA ALA A 274 15.22 -11.37 -18.92
C ALA A 274 13.69 -11.33 -18.90
N GLY A 275 13.04 -12.43 -18.50
CA GLY A 275 11.58 -12.47 -18.33
C GLY A 275 10.76 -12.12 -19.59
N GLY A 276 11.33 -12.30 -20.79
CA GLY A 276 10.69 -11.92 -22.05
C GLY A 276 10.91 -10.45 -22.47
N ILE A 277 11.71 -9.71 -21.71
CA ILE A 277 12.10 -8.34 -21.98
C ILE A 277 13.48 -8.36 -22.63
N PHE A 278 13.71 -7.50 -23.61
CA PHE A 278 14.90 -7.51 -24.43
C PHE A 278 15.55 -6.12 -24.47
N GLY A 279 16.85 -6.10 -24.76
CA GLY A 279 17.60 -4.91 -25.13
C GLY A 279 18.67 -5.27 -26.12
N ASN A 280 18.91 -4.41 -27.10
CA ASN A 280 19.92 -4.58 -28.13
C ASN A 280 20.84 -3.38 -28.15
N GLY A 281 22.09 -3.61 -28.45
CA GLY A 281 23.11 -2.58 -28.61
C GLY A 281 24.25 -3.06 -29.47
N SER A 282 25.21 -2.18 -29.68
CA SER A 282 26.44 -2.50 -30.38
C SER A 282 27.64 -1.88 -29.67
N LEU A 283 28.79 -2.49 -29.87
CA LEU A 283 30.06 -1.99 -29.39
C LEU A 283 31.11 -2.08 -30.51
N TYR A 284 32.13 -1.26 -30.38
CA TYR A 284 33.23 -1.25 -31.31
C TYR A 284 34.50 -1.77 -30.64
N VAL A 285 35.04 -2.87 -31.18
CA VAL A 285 36.32 -3.43 -30.74
C VAL A 285 37.43 -2.88 -31.63
N VAL A 286 38.36 -2.16 -31.01
CA VAL A 286 39.56 -1.65 -31.72
C VAL A 286 40.71 -2.65 -31.57
N PRO A 287 41.64 -2.69 -32.54
CA PRO A 287 42.83 -3.54 -32.45
C PRO A 287 43.65 -3.30 -31.17
N ALA A 288 44.18 -4.37 -30.58
CA ALA A 288 45.11 -4.27 -29.46
C ALA A 288 46.47 -3.72 -29.93
N ASN A 289 47.09 -2.86 -29.09
CA ASN A 289 48.41 -2.28 -29.42
C ASN A 289 48.54 -1.76 -30.85
N ALA A 290 47.43 -1.21 -31.38
CA ALA A 290 47.36 -0.79 -32.76
C ALA A 290 48.09 0.53 -32.97
N MET A 291 48.88 0.59 -34.04
CA MET A 291 49.41 1.85 -34.57
C MET A 291 48.51 2.38 -35.70
N ILE A 292 48.47 3.71 -35.87
CA ILE A 292 47.74 4.31 -37.00
C ILE A 292 48.47 3.92 -38.28
N SER A 293 47.79 3.17 -39.13
CA SER A 293 48.31 2.74 -40.43
C SER A 293 47.80 3.60 -41.57
N GLN A 294 46.60 4.18 -41.42
CA GLN A 294 45.99 4.99 -42.46
C GLN A 294 44.95 5.97 -41.87
N LEU A 295 44.86 7.16 -42.46
CA LEU A 295 43.75 8.08 -42.25
C LEU A 295 42.69 7.81 -43.35
N VAL A 296 41.44 7.66 -42.93
CA VAL A 296 40.34 7.33 -43.84
C VAL A 296 39.17 8.28 -43.59
N ILE A 297 38.55 8.74 -44.66
CA ILE A 297 37.25 9.39 -44.63
C ILE A 297 36.23 8.27 -44.80
N ILE A 298 35.32 8.11 -43.80
CA ILE A 298 34.35 6.99 -43.81
C ILE A 298 33.36 7.15 -44.96
N GLU A 299 32.97 8.40 -45.26
CA GLU A 299 32.14 8.74 -46.41
C GLU A 299 33.02 9.29 -47.53
N GLU A 300 33.62 8.41 -48.34
CA GLU A 300 34.48 8.83 -49.46
C GLU A 300 33.61 9.28 -50.63
N LEU A 301 33.62 10.57 -50.90
CA LEU A 301 32.87 11.23 -51.98
C LEU A 301 33.84 11.80 -53.00
N GLU A 302 33.39 11.90 -54.26
CA GLU A 302 34.18 12.55 -55.32
C GLU A 302 34.46 14.04 -55.03
N SER A 303 33.59 14.67 -54.21
CA SER A 303 33.77 16.05 -53.74
C SER A 303 33.07 16.27 -52.39
N TYR A 304 33.63 17.17 -51.62
CA TYR A 304 33.10 17.52 -50.27
C TYR A 304 32.50 18.90 -50.31
N ALA A 305 31.25 19.04 -49.86
CA ALA A 305 30.56 20.31 -49.82
C ALA A 305 30.97 21.12 -48.58
N ALA A 306 31.25 22.41 -48.75
CA ALA A 306 31.51 23.30 -47.62
C ALA A 306 30.27 23.43 -46.72
N GLY A 307 30.47 23.40 -45.41
CA GLY A 307 29.40 23.48 -44.43
C GLY A 307 28.72 22.14 -44.13
N THR A 308 29.16 21.02 -44.73
CA THR A 308 28.67 19.68 -44.41
C THR A 308 29.66 18.99 -43.47
N ALA A 309 29.11 18.30 -42.43
CA ALA A 309 29.91 17.49 -41.52
C ALA A 309 30.18 16.11 -42.17
N TYR A 310 31.43 15.69 -42.13
CA TYR A 310 31.87 14.37 -42.63
C TYR A 310 32.54 13.60 -41.51
N GLU A 311 32.31 12.30 -41.46
CA GLU A 311 32.92 11.44 -40.48
C GLU A 311 34.30 10.98 -40.90
N ILE A 312 35.32 11.21 -40.06
CA ILE A 312 36.72 10.87 -40.35
C ILE A 312 37.19 9.91 -39.26
N ALA A 313 37.82 8.81 -39.68
CA ALA A 313 38.38 7.81 -38.78
C ALA A 313 39.84 7.49 -39.19
N THR A 314 40.54 6.79 -38.30
CA THR A 314 41.84 6.20 -38.58
C THR A 314 41.69 4.69 -38.67
N ILE A 315 42.41 4.05 -39.63
CA ILE A 315 42.63 2.61 -39.58
C ILE A 315 43.81 2.35 -38.63
N ARG A 316 43.58 1.53 -37.65
CA ARG A 316 44.62 1.04 -36.74
C ARG A 316 44.80 -0.44 -36.98
N THR A 317 46.06 -0.86 -37.09
CA THR A 317 46.42 -2.25 -37.28
C THR A 317 47.22 -2.72 -36.04
N ASP A 318 46.85 -3.84 -35.45
CA ASP A 318 47.59 -4.44 -34.32
C ASP A 318 48.79 -5.28 -34.84
N ASN A 319 49.60 -5.76 -33.90
CA ASN A 319 50.78 -6.58 -34.20
C ASN A 319 50.42 -7.95 -34.84
N ASN A 320 49.17 -8.34 -34.81
CA ASN A 320 48.65 -9.58 -35.41
C ASN A 320 48.05 -9.34 -36.81
N GLY A 321 48.12 -8.11 -37.34
CA GLY A 321 47.55 -7.72 -38.61
C GLY A 321 46.04 -7.46 -38.60
N ASN A 322 45.38 -7.46 -37.43
CA ASN A 322 43.98 -7.08 -37.36
C ASN A 322 43.86 -5.57 -37.48
N SER A 323 43.02 -5.13 -38.39
CA SER A 323 42.78 -3.71 -38.69
C SER A 323 41.33 -3.34 -38.36
N GLY A 324 41.13 -2.11 -37.86
CA GLY A 324 39.82 -1.57 -37.59
C GLY A 324 39.79 -0.04 -37.60
N TYR A 325 38.60 0.51 -37.83
CA TYR A 325 38.40 1.95 -37.77
C TYR A 325 38.38 2.44 -36.34
N VAL A 326 39.00 3.56 -36.06
CA VAL A 326 38.97 4.25 -34.79
C VAL A 326 38.73 5.73 -35.03
N ILE A 327 37.72 6.28 -34.39
CA ILE A 327 37.46 7.73 -34.39
C ILE A 327 38.23 8.34 -33.21
N PRO A 328 39.36 9.03 -33.47
CA PRO A 328 40.11 9.69 -32.41
C PRO A 328 39.32 10.85 -31.81
N PRO A 329 39.58 11.23 -30.55
CA PRO A 329 39.00 12.45 -29.95
C PRO A 329 39.27 13.67 -30.83
N LEU A 330 38.35 14.63 -30.87
CA LEU A 330 38.46 15.85 -31.65
C LEU A 330 39.76 16.63 -31.37
N SER A 331 40.30 16.55 -30.14
CA SER A 331 41.56 17.14 -29.74
C SER A 331 42.80 16.63 -30.55
N ASN A 332 42.68 15.48 -31.19
CA ASN A 332 43.75 14.84 -31.97
C ASN A 332 43.71 15.23 -33.46
N TRP A 333 42.77 16.07 -33.86
CA TRP A 333 42.57 16.49 -35.24
C TRP A 333 42.93 17.97 -35.40
N SER A 334 43.54 18.31 -36.51
CA SER A 334 43.75 19.67 -36.95
C SER A 334 43.55 19.81 -38.45
N ILE A 335 42.98 20.91 -38.88
CA ILE A 335 42.82 21.26 -40.28
C ILE A 335 43.85 22.36 -40.58
N SER A 336 44.72 22.10 -41.55
CA SER A 336 45.78 23.05 -41.90
C SER A 336 45.30 24.17 -42.81
N SER A 337 44.21 23.98 -43.55
CA SER A 337 43.60 24.99 -44.41
C SER A 337 42.18 24.57 -44.81
N GLY A 338 41.29 25.52 -45.09
CA GLY A 338 39.98 25.28 -45.62
C GLY A 338 38.86 25.08 -44.57
N GLY A 339 39.09 25.48 -43.29
CA GLY A 339 38.10 25.48 -42.25
C GLY A 339 37.27 26.75 -42.22
#